data_530f756e2b8855e6b23f136065fff421
#
_entry.id   530f756e2b8855e6b23f136065fff421
#
_cell.length_a   1.000
_cell.length_b   1.000
_cell.length_c   1.000
_cell.angle_alpha   90.00
_cell.angle_beta   90.00
_cell.angle_gamma   90.00
#
_symmetry.space_group_name_H-M   'P 1'
#
loop_
_entity.id
_entity.type
_entity.pdbx_description
1 polymer ?
#
loop_
_entity_poly.entity_id
_entity_poly.type
_entity_poly.pdbx_seq_one_letter_code
_entity_poly.pdbx_strand_id
1 'polypeptide(L)'
;MVNSMSKKETDLGRDSIGKLLFKLAMPAIIAQLVNVLYNIVDRMFIGRLQSGDMAMAGVGVAFPIIMIVAAFSGLIGMGGAPLAAIKMGEKKKEDAEEIMTNSFSALIGLALFLTVFFFMFKEPILWAFGASDATIGYALDYLGIYLIGTIFVQIALGMNSFINTQGFAKVGMITVMVGAIINIVLDPILIFGFNMGVKGAALATIIGQYASAIWVLYFLFGKQSILRIRKKFLRPKLKILFSIMALGVSPFIMQATESLVIISMNNNLLKYGGDLAVGAMTIMSSVMQIILLPLMGLSQGAQPIISYNYGANKVYRVKKAFKLLLISSMIFTTIMWSALMMLPEVFVKIFNSNHPQLMEITSWSIRIYFAGILLFGAQVACQQTFLALGQAKISLILALLRKVVLLMPFIYMLPMVFENKLKGVLMAEPFADIIAALSTVTCFAIFYKKHLSKSLEEDLKEIY
;
A
#
# COMPACT_ATOMS: atom_id res chain seq x y z
N MET A 1 -1.00 -21.94 21.90
CA MET A 1 -1.49 -20.58 21.54
C MET A 1 -2.48 -20.55 20.37
N VAL A 2 -2.35 -21.40 19.35
CA VAL A 2 -3.24 -21.39 18.14
C VAL A 2 -4.67 -21.86 18.44
N ASN A 3 -4.89 -22.78 19.39
CA ASN A 3 -6.21 -23.31 19.72
C ASN A 3 -7.15 -22.35 20.51
N SER A 4 -6.60 -21.28 21.11
CA SER A 4 -7.41 -20.30 21.85
C SER A 4 -7.95 -19.16 20.96
N MET A 5 -7.44 -19.01 19.73
CA MET A 5 -7.87 -17.98 18.79
C MET A 5 -9.15 -18.32 18.02
N SER A 6 -9.67 -19.56 18.10
CA SER A 6 -10.79 -20.04 17.27
C SER A 6 -12.19 -19.70 17.81
N LYS A 7 -12.34 -18.99 18.93
CA LYS A 7 -13.61 -18.87 19.65
C LYS A 7 -14.36 -17.51 19.51
N LYS A 8 -14.20 -16.76 18.43
CA LYS A 8 -15.25 -15.83 17.95
C LYS A 8 -14.92 -15.47 16.50
N GLU A 9 -15.41 -16.25 15.57
CA GLU A 9 -15.46 -15.85 14.15
C GLU A 9 -16.09 -14.46 14.05
N THR A 10 -15.44 -13.57 13.32
CA THR A 10 -15.96 -12.23 13.05
C THR A 10 -17.04 -12.37 12.00
N ASP A 11 -18.31 -12.24 12.36
CA ASP A 11 -19.40 -12.28 11.39
C ASP A 11 -19.54 -10.94 10.68
N LEU A 12 -18.97 -10.87 9.45
CA LEU A 12 -19.01 -9.66 8.62
C LEU A 12 -20.44 -9.21 8.28
N GLY A 13 -21.41 -10.15 8.29
CA GLY A 13 -22.80 -9.91 7.92
C GLY A 13 -23.72 -9.56 9.10
N ARG A 14 -23.31 -9.77 10.36
CA ARG A 14 -24.18 -9.60 11.56
C ARG A 14 -23.59 -8.69 12.62
N ASP A 15 -22.29 -8.76 12.88
CA ASP A 15 -21.65 -7.96 13.92
C ASP A 15 -21.83 -6.45 13.69
N SER A 16 -21.81 -5.65 14.76
CA SER A 16 -21.88 -4.19 14.69
C SER A 16 -20.73 -3.61 13.83
N ILE A 17 -21.07 -2.79 12.85
CA ILE A 17 -20.10 -2.23 11.86
C ILE A 17 -18.97 -1.48 12.54
N GLY A 18 -19.24 -0.67 13.57
CA GLY A 18 -18.20 0.06 14.29
C GLY A 18 -17.20 -0.87 14.99
N LYS A 19 -17.69 -1.93 15.65
CA LYS A 19 -16.82 -2.96 16.26
C LYS A 19 -16.02 -3.72 15.22
N LEU A 20 -16.65 -4.04 14.07
CA LEU A 20 -15.99 -4.72 12.95
C LEU A 20 -14.87 -3.86 12.40
N LEU A 21 -15.16 -2.59 12.10
CA LEU A 21 -14.18 -1.67 11.55
C LEU A 21 -12.97 -1.53 12.50
N PHE A 22 -13.20 -1.31 13.78
CA PHE A 22 -12.12 -1.22 14.77
C PHE A 22 -11.31 -2.55 14.86
N LYS A 23 -12.01 -3.69 14.91
CA LYS A 23 -11.40 -5.02 15.03
C LYS A 23 -10.55 -5.40 13.82
N LEU A 24 -10.90 -4.90 12.63
CA LEU A 24 -10.18 -5.18 11.39
C LEU A 24 -9.14 -4.10 11.05
N ALA A 25 -9.45 -2.83 11.30
CA ALA A 25 -8.55 -1.73 10.97
C ALA A 25 -7.35 -1.64 11.92
N MET A 26 -7.53 -1.83 13.24
CA MET A 26 -6.44 -1.72 14.19
C MET A 26 -5.28 -2.70 13.90
N PRO A 27 -5.53 -4.01 13.69
CA PRO A 27 -4.45 -4.92 13.29
C PRO A 27 -3.81 -4.53 11.95
N ALA A 28 -4.59 -4.04 10.98
CA ALA A 28 -4.07 -3.59 9.69
C ALA A 28 -3.17 -2.36 9.84
N ILE A 29 -3.55 -1.37 10.67
CA ILE A 29 -2.72 -0.20 10.98
C ILE A 29 -1.41 -0.64 11.65
N ILE A 30 -1.48 -1.52 12.65
CA ILE A 30 -0.28 -2.05 13.33
C ILE A 30 0.62 -2.77 12.33
N ALA A 31 0.08 -3.57 11.41
CA ALA A 31 0.85 -4.23 10.38
C ALA A 31 1.61 -3.23 9.49
N GLN A 32 0.96 -2.13 9.09
CA GLN A 32 1.61 -1.08 8.30
C GLN A 32 2.75 -0.39 9.08
N LEU A 33 2.52 -0.08 10.36
CA LEU A 33 3.55 0.52 11.21
C LEU A 33 4.76 -0.43 11.37
N VAL A 34 4.52 -1.71 11.64
CA VAL A 34 5.58 -2.71 11.75
C VAL A 34 6.37 -2.83 10.45
N ASN A 35 5.67 -2.78 9.30
CA ASN A 35 6.31 -2.84 7.98
C ASN A 35 7.29 -1.68 7.76
N VAL A 36 6.92 -0.46 8.17
CA VAL A 36 7.82 0.70 8.06
C VAL A 36 8.97 0.61 9.06
N LEU A 37 8.68 0.20 10.29
CA LEU A 37 9.71 0.08 11.32
C LEU A 37 10.82 -0.90 10.91
N TYR A 38 10.45 -2.08 10.39
CA TYR A 38 11.48 -3.04 9.97
C TYR A 38 12.30 -2.51 8.79
N ASN A 39 11.70 -1.80 7.83
CA ASN A 39 12.44 -1.18 6.72
C ASN A 39 13.44 -0.12 7.20
N ILE A 40 13.08 0.66 8.24
CA ILE A 40 13.99 1.63 8.85
C ILE A 40 15.16 0.92 9.54
N VAL A 41 14.86 -0.12 10.31
CA VAL A 41 15.89 -0.90 11.05
C VAL A 41 16.86 -1.59 10.10
N ASP A 42 16.37 -2.20 9.02
CA ASP A 42 17.20 -2.81 7.97
C ASP A 42 18.19 -1.79 7.38
N ARG A 43 17.69 -0.60 6.99
CA ARG A 43 18.54 0.49 6.49
C ARG A 43 19.54 0.98 7.53
N MET A 44 19.18 1.03 8.81
CA MET A 44 20.10 1.41 9.88
C MET A 44 21.26 0.41 10.02
N PHE A 45 21.01 -0.89 9.86
CA PHE A 45 22.08 -1.88 9.90
C PHE A 45 22.99 -1.79 8.67
N ILE A 46 22.42 -1.63 7.46
CA ILE A 46 23.19 -1.43 6.23
C ILE A 46 24.08 -0.18 6.33
N GLY A 47 23.54 0.92 6.87
CA GLY A 47 24.30 2.16 7.05
C GLY A 47 25.46 2.09 8.04
N ARG A 48 25.50 1.07 8.90
CA ARG A 48 26.63 0.81 9.86
C ARG A 48 27.77 -0.03 9.28
N LEU A 49 27.68 -0.46 8.01
CA LEU A 49 28.80 -1.11 7.32
C LEU A 49 29.98 -0.14 7.13
N GLN A 50 31.19 -0.65 6.98
CA GLN A 50 32.37 0.20 6.72
C GLN A 50 32.22 1.06 5.45
N SER A 51 31.48 0.56 4.45
CA SER A 51 31.08 1.27 3.24
C SER A 51 29.57 1.61 3.25
N GLY A 52 29.03 1.98 4.43
CA GLY A 52 27.60 2.15 4.66
C GLY A 52 26.91 3.10 3.68
N ASP A 53 27.56 4.22 3.35
CA ASP A 53 27.00 5.20 2.42
C ASP A 53 26.84 4.61 1.00
N MET A 54 27.86 3.89 0.50
CA MET A 54 27.81 3.25 -0.81
C MET A 54 26.84 2.05 -0.81
N ALA A 55 26.81 1.29 0.27
CA ALA A 55 25.87 0.18 0.45
C ALA A 55 24.42 0.67 0.47
N MET A 56 24.11 1.72 1.24
CA MET A 56 22.79 2.33 1.28
C MET A 56 22.37 2.90 -0.08
N ALA A 57 23.29 3.58 -0.78
CA ALA A 57 23.05 4.10 -2.12
C ALA A 57 22.75 2.94 -3.10
N GLY A 58 23.52 1.84 -3.05
CA GLY A 58 23.29 0.66 -3.88
C GLY A 58 21.93 0.00 -3.65
N VAL A 59 21.55 -0.21 -2.39
CA VAL A 59 20.21 -0.73 -2.03
C VAL A 59 19.11 0.26 -2.46
N GLY A 60 19.38 1.58 -2.34
CA GLY A 60 18.46 2.62 -2.80
C GLY A 60 18.16 2.55 -4.29
N VAL A 61 19.17 2.27 -5.12
CA VAL A 61 19.01 2.08 -6.57
C VAL A 61 18.22 0.79 -6.90
N ALA A 62 18.31 -0.25 -6.07
CA ALA A 62 17.53 -1.47 -6.25
C ALA A 62 16.07 -1.33 -5.80
N PHE A 63 15.77 -0.34 -4.95
CA PHE A 63 14.45 -0.16 -4.33
C PHE A 63 13.27 -0.03 -5.31
N PRO A 64 13.37 0.68 -6.46
CA PRO A 64 12.29 0.72 -7.44
C PRO A 64 11.89 -0.66 -7.98
N ILE A 65 12.84 -1.58 -8.17
CA ILE A 65 12.54 -2.95 -8.61
C ILE A 65 11.77 -3.69 -7.52
N ILE A 66 12.17 -3.52 -6.25
CA ILE A 66 11.48 -4.09 -5.09
C ILE A 66 10.03 -3.58 -5.02
N MET A 67 9.82 -2.28 -5.26
CA MET A 67 8.49 -1.67 -5.31
C MET A 67 7.63 -2.21 -6.45
N ILE A 68 8.22 -2.44 -7.62
CA ILE A 68 7.52 -3.06 -8.76
C ILE A 68 7.09 -4.49 -8.42
N VAL A 69 7.97 -5.29 -7.82
CA VAL A 69 7.63 -6.64 -7.36
C VAL A 69 6.47 -6.61 -6.38
N ALA A 70 6.48 -5.70 -5.40
CA ALA A 70 5.40 -5.52 -4.44
C ALA A 70 4.09 -5.04 -5.12
N ALA A 71 4.17 -4.16 -6.12
CA ALA A 71 3.01 -3.69 -6.86
C ALA A 71 2.29 -4.83 -7.59
N PHE A 72 3.03 -5.80 -8.15
CA PHE A 72 2.43 -7.00 -8.74
C PHE A 72 1.72 -7.88 -7.73
N SER A 73 2.21 -7.97 -6.48
CA SER A 73 1.47 -8.63 -5.39
C SER A 73 0.14 -7.91 -5.11
N GLY A 74 0.17 -6.57 -5.11
CA GLY A 74 -1.02 -5.73 -4.98
C GLY A 74 -2.01 -5.90 -6.14
N LEU A 75 -1.52 -5.99 -7.39
CA LEU A 75 -2.33 -6.23 -8.58
C LEU A 75 -3.24 -7.45 -8.41
N ILE A 76 -2.71 -8.54 -7.92
CA ILE A 76 -3.46 -9.78 -7.75
C ILE A 76 -4.18 -9.82 -6.40
N GLY A 77 -3.50 -9.48 -5.31
CA GLY A 77 -4.05 -9.56 -3.96
C GLY A 77 -5.20 -8.56 -3.73
N MET A 78 -4.97 -7.28 -4.01
CA MET A 78 -5.97 -6.23 -3.83
C MET A 78 -7.06 -6.26 -4.92
N GLY A 79 -6.79 -6.87 -6.08
CA GLY A 79 -7.80 -7.10 -7.11
C GLY A 79 -8.70 -8.29 -6.80
N GLY A 80 -8.13 -9.41 -6.35
CA GLY A 80 -8.87 -10.66 -6.09
C GLY A 80 -9.63 -10.69 -4.77
N ALA A 81 -9.06 -10.09 -3.72
CA ALA A 81 -9.62 -10.12 -2.38
C ALA A 81 -11.05 -9.51 -2.28
N PRO A 82 -11.34 -8.33 -2.85
CA PRO A 82 -12.71 -7.79 -2.86
C PRO A 82 -13.70 -8.69 -3.62
N LEU A 83 -13.27 -9.25 -4.77
CA LEU A 83 -14.12 -10.14 -5.56
C LEU A 83 -14.46 -11.43 -4.79
N ALA A 84 -13.49 -11.99 -4.09
CA ALA A 84 -13.73 -13.15 -3.22
C ALA A 84 -14.69 -12.82 -2.07
N ALA A 85 -14.55 -11.63 -1.44
CA ALA A 85 -15.46 -11.17 -0.39
C ALA A 85 -16.91 -11.01 -0.87
N ILE A 86 -17.09 -10.44 -2.08
CA ILE A 86 -18.41 -10.32 -2.71
C ILE A 86 -19.02 -11.71 -2.90
N LYS A 87 -18.26 -12.69 -3.43
CA LYS A 87 -18.73 -14.07 -3.59
C LYS A 87 -19.04 -14.76 -2.27
N MET A 88 -18.28 -14.48 -1.22
CA MET A 88 -18.62 -14.94 0.14
C MET A 88 -19.97 -14.36 0.60
N GLY A 89 -20.22 -13.07 0.37
CA GLY A 89 -21.49 -12.42 0.68
C GLY A 89 -22.67 -13.02 -0.09
N GLU A 90 -22.48 -13.35 -1.38
CA GLU A 90 -23.45 -14.08 -2.22
C GLU A 90 -23.69 -15.54 -1.76
N LYS A 91 -23.00 -16.00 -0.71
CA LYS A 91 -22.99 -17.41 -0.25
C LYS A 91 -22.42 -18.41 -1.28
N LYS A 92 -21.71 -17.92 -2.29
CA LYS A 92 -21.04 -18.72 -3.34
C LYS A 92 -19.61 -19.02 -2.93
N LYS A 93 -19.46 -19.86 -1.91
CA LYS A 93 -18.14 -20.19 -1.33
C LYS A 93 -17.20 -20.80 -2.36
N GLU A 94 -17.69 -21.64 -3.26
CA GLU A 94 -16.88 -22.30 -4.27
C GLU A 94 -16.28 -21.30 -5.26
N ASP A 95 -17.06 -20.32 -5.72
CA ASP A 95 -16.58 -19.23 -6.60
C ASP A 95 -15.52 -18.37 -5.87
N ALA A 96 -15.71 -18.10 -4.57
CA ALA A 96 -14.73 -17.36 -3.77
C ALA A 96 -13.41 -18.13 -3.62
N GLU A 97 -13.47 -19.46 -3.36
CA GLU A 97 -12.30 -20.34 -3.31
C GLU A 97 -11.61 -20.43 -4.69
N GLU A 98 -12.37 -20.42 -5.78
CA GLU A 98 -11.84 -20.40 -7.14
C GLU A 98 -11.07 -19.10 -7.42
N ILE A 99 -11.64 -17.94 -7.11
CA ILE A 99 -10.95 -16.63 -7.24
C ILE A 99 -9.64 -16.63 -6.43
N MET A 100 -9.69 -17.05 -5.17
CA MET A 100 -8.51 -17.09 -4.31
C MET A 100 -7.44 -18.05 -4.85
N THR A 101 -7.83 -19.24 -5.33
CA THR A 101 -6.89 -20.24 -5.86
C THR A 101 -6.30 -19.80 -7.19
N ASN A 102 -7.09 -19.16 -8.07
CA ASN A 102 -6.59 -18.57 -9.32
C ASN A 102 -5.61 -17.41 -9.02
N SER A 103 -5.88 -16.61 -8.00
CA SER A 103 -4.95 -15.56 -7.53
C SER A 103 -3.64 -16.16 -7.04
N PHE A 104 -3.68 -17.23 -6.27
CA PHE A 104 -2.49 -17.95 -5.82
C PHE A 104 -1.63 -18.45 -6.99
N SER A 105 -2.27 -19.11 -7.99
CA SER A 105 -1.58 -19.58 -9.19
C SER A 105 -0.99 -18.43 -10.01
N ALA A 106 -1.72 -17.31 -10.12
CA ALA A 106 -1.25 -16.12 -10.82
C ALA A 106 -0.03 -15.49 -10.12
N LEU A 107 -0.03 -15.42 -8.77
CA LEU A 107 1.10 -14.91 -8.00
C LEU A 107 2.36 -15.77 -8.20
N ILE A 108 2.22 -17.09 -8.24
CA ILE A 108 3.34 -18.00 -8.55
C ILE A 108 3.85 -17.76 -9.96
N GLY A 109 2.97 -17.70 -10.96
CA GLY A 109 3.34 -17.43 -12.35
C GLY A 109 4.04 -16.08 -12.52
N LEU A 110 3.50 -15.03 -11.88
CA LEU A 110 4.13 -13.71 -11.86
C LEU A 110 5.48 -13.70 -11.14
N ALA A 111 5.60 -14.42 -10.02
CA ALA A 111 6.87 -14.54 -9.30
C ALA A 111 7.95 -15.13 -10.19
N LEU A 112 7.65 -16.22 -10.87
CA LEU A 112 8.59 -16.87 -11.79
C LEU A 112 8.95 -15.93 -12.96
N PHE A 113 7.95 -15.28 -13.56
CA PHE A 113 8.17 -14.32 -14.64
C PHE A 113 9.05 -13.15 -14.18
N LEU A 114 8.73 -12.51 -13.06
CA LEU A 114 9.48 -11.37 -12.53
C LEU A 114 10.91 -11.78 -12.14
N THR A 115 11.08 -12.96 -11.54
CA THR A 115 12.40 -13.48 -11.19
C THR A 115 13.25 -13.63 -12.45
N VAL A 116 12.76 -14.32 -13.47
CA VAL A 116 13.51 -14.53 -14.72
C VAL A 116 13.77 -13.20 -15.42
N PHE A 117 12.75 -12.34 -15.56
CA PHE A 117 12.86 -11.05 -16.21
C PHE A 117 13.91 -10.17 -15.55
N PHE A 118 13.81 -9.96 -14.23
CA PHE A 118 14.77 -9.10 -13.54
C PHE A 118 16.14 -9.74 -13.40
N PHE A 119 16.27 -11.07 -13.34
CA PHE A 119 17.58 -11.71 -13.39
C PHE A 119 18.31 -11.44 -14.71
N MET A 120 17.60 -11.44 -15.83
CA MET A 120 18.16 -11.18 -17.15
C MET A 120 18.52 -9.71 -17.35
N PHE A 121 17.71 -8.79 -16.78
CA PHE A 121 17.81 -7.36 -17.05
C PHE A 121 18.24 -6.50 -15.85
N LYS A 122 18.59 -7.11 -14.69
CA LYS A 122 18.90 -6.38 -13.45
C LYS A 122 20.01 -5.33 -13.64
N GLU A 123 21.09 -5.68 -14.32
CA GLU A 123 22.22 -4.79 -14.47
C GLU A 123 21.91 -3.56 -15.35
N PRO A 124 21.39 -3.68 -16.59
CA PRO A 124 21.02 -2.52 -17.38
C PRO A 124 19.91 -1.67 -16.74
N ILE A 125 18.98 -2.29 -16.00
CA ILE A 125 17.93 -1.55 -15.28
C ILE A 125 18.52 -0.76 -14.12
N LEU A 126 19.45 -1.34 -13.35
CA LEU A 126 20.13 -0.62 -12.25
C LEU A 126 20.93 0.57 -12.76
N TRP A 127 21.64 0.42 -13.87
CA TRP A 127 22.32 1.55 -14.53
C TRP A 127 21.33 2.64 -14.96
N ALA A 128 20.20 2.26 -15.55
CA ALA A 128 19.13 3.19 -15.92
C ALA A 128 18.50 3.91 -14.71
N PHE A 129 18.51 3.27 -13.53
CA PHE A 129 18.03 3.85 -12.28
C PHE A 129 19.05 4.66 -11.50
N GLY A 130 20.26 4.87 -12.08
CA GLY A 130 21.26 5.76 -11.53
C GLY A 130 22.33 5.07 -10.69
N ALA A 131 22.57 3.78 -10.90
CA ALA A 131 23.77 3.13 -10.34
C ALA A 131 25.03 3.78 -10.86
N SER A 132 26.09 3.78 -10.05
CA SER A 132 27.45 4.17 -10.41
C SER A 132 28.39 2.98 -10.25
N ASP A 133 29.62 3.10 -10.77
CA ASP A 133 30.65 2.07 -10.58
C ASP A 133 30.87 1.70 -9.11
N ALA A 134 30.69 2.67 -8.21
CA ALA A 134 30.85 2.47 -6.76
C ALA A 134 29.64 1.77 -6.11
N THR A 135 28.43 1.86 -6.67
CA THR A 135 27.19 1.38 -6.05
C THR A 135 26.60 0.14 -6.72
N ILE A 136 26.94 -0.11 -8.00
CA ILE A 136 26.36 -1.20 -8.79
C ILE A 136 26.61 -2.59 -8.16
N GLY A 137 27.81 -2.80 -7.59
CA GLY A 137 28.15 -4.06 -6.92
C GLY A 137 27.20 -4.37 -5.76
N TYR A 138 26.93 -3.40 -4.89
CA TYR A 138 26.01 -3.55 -3.77
C TYR A 138 24.57 -3.76 -4.23
N ALA A 139 24.15 -3.04 -5.28
CA ALA A 139 22.81 -3.19 -5.85
C ALA A 139 22.58 -4.59 -6.44
N LEU A 140 23.56 -5.12 -7.20
CA LEU A 140 23.53 -6.46 -7.77
C LEU A 140 23.52 -7.57 -6.71
N ASP A 141 24.32 -7.39 -5.66
CA ASP A 141 24.43 -8.32 -4.52
C ASP A 141 23.11 -8.42 -3.75
N TYR A 142 22.49 -7.27 -3.44
CA TYR A 142 21.20 -7.22 -2.78
C TYR A 142 20.10 -7.80 -3.65
N LEU A 143 19.96 -7.25 -4.88
CA LEU A 143 18.88 -7.62 -5.78
C LEU A 143 18.97 -9.07 -6.24
N GLY A 144 20.19 -9.59 -6.46
CA GLY A 144 20.40 -10.98 -6.87
C GLY A 144 19.81 -11.97 -5.86
N ILE A 145 20.00 -11.73 -4.56
CA ILE A 145 19.43 -12.55 -3.49
C ILE A 145 17.91 -12.29 -3.37
N TYR A 146 17.49 -11.01 -3.38
CA TYR A 146 16.07 -10.64 -3.26
C TYR A 146 15.21 -11.30 -4.33
N LEU A 147 15.68 -11.35 -5.58
CA LEU A 147 14.94 -11.94 -6.71
C LEU A 147 14.67 -13.44 -6.54
N ILE A 148 15.57 -14.20 -5.89
CA ILE A 148 15.33 -15.62 -5.58
C ILE A 148 14.12 -15.77 -4.64
N GLY A 149 13.93 -14.80 -3.74
CA GLY A 149 12.82 -14.78 -2.79
C GLY A 149 11.53 -14.17 -3.32
N THR A 150 11.47 -13.71 -4.56
CA THR A 150 10.28 -13.05 -5.13
C THR A 150 9.00 -13.88 -4.94
N ILE A 151 9.09 -15.21 -5.05
CA ILE A 151 7.94 -16.10 -4.84
C ILE A 151 7.37 -15.98 -3.42
N PHE A 152 8.21 -15.87 -2.42
CA PHE A 152 7.77 -15.73 -1.03
C PHE A 152 7.15 -14.35 -0.79
N VAL A 153 7.73 -13.31 -1.37
CA VAL A 153 7.17 -11.94 -1.34
C VAL A 153 5.78 -11.90 -1.97
N GLN A 154 5.62 -12.50 -3.16
CA GLN A 154 4.33 -12.54 -3.85
C GLN A 154 3.27 -13.28 -3.03
N ILE A 155 3.62 -14.43 -2.43
CA ILE A 155 2.70 -15.19 -1.60
C ILE A 155 2.39 -14.45 -0.31
N ALA A 156 3.41 -13.95 0.41
CA ALA A 156 3.23 -13.28 1.69
C ALA A 156 2.36 -12.03 1.58
N LEU A 157 2.61 -11.15 0.60
CA LEU A 157 1.86 -9.93 0.41
C LEU A 157 0.51 -10.16 -0.28
N GLY A 158 0.51 -10.89 -1.40
CA GLY A 158 -0.67 -11.08 -2.23
C GLY A 158 -1.75 -11.92 -1.54
N MET A 159 -1.37 -13.05 -0.95
CA MET A 159 -2.33 -13.93 -0.28
C MET A 159 -2.76 -13.44 1.10
N ASN A 160 -1.99 -12.57 1.77
CA ASN A 160 -2.40 -11.94 3.02
C ASN A 160 -3.68 -11.11 2.87
N SER A 161 -3.90 -10.52 1.69
CA SER A 161 -5.14 -9.81 1.37
C SER A 161 -6.38 -10.70 1.50
N PHE A 162 -6.27 -11.99 1.15
CA PHE A 162 -7.36 -12.96 1.29
C PHE A 162 -7.60 -13.40 2.75
N ILE A 163 -6.57 -13.35 3.59
CA ILE A 163 -6.74 -13.59 5.04
C ILE A 163 -7.53 -12.44 5.65
N ASN A 164 -7.16 -11.20 5.35
CA ASN A 164 -7.86 -10.00 5.82
C ASN A 164 -9.32 -9.97 5.34
N THR A 165 -9.55 -10.35 4.08
CA THR A 165 -10.88 -10.40 3.46
C THR A 165 -11.84 -11.37 4.12
N GLN A 166 -11.34 -12.44 4.71
CA GLN A 166 -12.14 -13.38 5.49
C GLN A 166 -12.48 -12.89 6.91
N GLY A 167 -12.00 -11.67 7.29
CA GLY A 167 -12.20 -11.11 8.63
C GLY A 167 -11.12 -11.49 9.65
N PHE A 168 -10.03 -12.14 9.22
CA PHE A 168 -8.92 -12.56 10.09
C PHE A 168 -7.77 -11.55 10.11
N ALA A 169 -8.07 -10.26 10.26
CA ALA A 169 -7.06 -9.19 10.24
C ALA A 169 -5.92 -9.38 11.27
N LYS A 170 -6.19 -9.99 12.43
CA LYS A 170 -5.15 -10.35 13.40
C LYS A 170 -4.15 -11.37 12.85
N VAL A 171 -4.63 -12.35 12.09
CA VAL A 171 -3.75 -13.34 11.43
C VAL A 171 -2.93 -12.66 10.35
N GLY A 172 -3.55 -11.76 9.57
CA GLY A 172 -2.86 -10.94 8.58
C GLY A 172 -1.77 -10.04 9.19
N MET A 173 -2.03 -9.44 10.36
CA MET A 173 -1.03 -8.68 11.12
C MET A 173 0.12 -9.59 11.58
N ILE A 174 -0.17 -10.76 12.12
CA ILE A 174 0.85 -11.72 12.55
C ILE A 174 1.75 -12.14 11.38
N THR A 175 1.21 -12.27 10.16
CA THR A 175 2.02 -12.53 8.96
C THR A 175 3.14 -11.49 8.80
N VAL A 176 2.80 -10.21 8.92
CA VAL A 176 3.78 -9.11 8.79
C VAL A 176 4.75 -9.12 9.97
N MET A 177 4.24 -9.32 11.19
CA MET A 177 5.08 -9.35 12.40
C MET A 177 6.11 -10.49 12.38
N VAL A 178 5.72 -11.68 11.94
CA VAL A 178 6.63 -12.83 11.83
C VAL A 178 7.79 -12.50 10.89
N GLY A 179 7.50 -11.98 9.71
CA GLY A 179 8.53 -11.56 8.76
C GLY A 179 9.46 -10.49 9.31
N ALA A 180 8.86 -9.44 9.91
CA ALA A 180 9.60 -8.31 10.46
C ALA A 180 10.51 -8.72 11.63
N ILE A 181 10.01 -9.52 12.57
CA ILE A 181 10.80 -9.99 13.74
C ILE A 181 11.98 -10.85 13.27
N ILE A 182 11.73 -11.78 12.35
CA ILE A 182 12.78 -12.66 11.82
C ILE A 182 13.85 -11.83 11.09
N ASN A 183 13.41 -10.86 10.25
CA ASN A 183 14.35 -9.98 9.55
C ASN A 183 15.21 -9.19 10.55
N ILE A 184 14.61 -8.46 11.50
CA ILE A 184 15.30 -7.63 12.49
C ILE A 184 16.31 -8.45 13.32
N VAL A 185 15.98 -9.71 13.64
CA VAL A 185 16.87 -10.60 14.41
C VAL A 185 18.01 -11.12 13.53
N LEU A 186 17.73 -11.47 12.27
CA LEU A 186 18.73 -12.04 11.36
C LEU A 186 19.66 -10.97 10.75
N ASP A 187 19.22 -9.74 10.58
CA ASP A 187 20.04 -8.66 10.02
C ASP A 187 21.40 -8.54 10.72
N PRO A 188 21.50 -8.27 12.02
CA PRO A 188 22.81 -8.13 12.67
C PRO A 188 23.63 -9.43 12.63
N ILE A 189 23.00 -10.58 12.67
CA ILE A 189 23.66 -11.88 12.63
C ILE A 189 24.32 -12.11 11.27
N LEU A 190 23.56 -11.89 10.18
CA LEU A 190 24.06 -12.15 8.83
C LEU A 190 24.95 -11.02 8.33
N ILE A 191 24.61 -9.77 8.60
CA ILE A 191 25.37 -8.59 8.15
C ILE A 191 26.75 -8.55 8.83
N PHE A 192 26.79 -8.64 10.16
CA PHE A 192 28.01 -8.46 10.96
C PHE A 192 28.58 -9.79 11.46
N GLY A 193 27.76 -10.71 11.99
CA GLY A 193 28.21 -11.98 12.54
C GLY A 193 28.85 -12.89 11.49
N PHE A 194 28.22 -13.01 10.32
CA PHE A 194 28.74 -13.78 9.19
C PHE A 194 29.50 -12.93 8.17
N ASN A 195 29.66 -11.61 8.40
CA ASN A 195 30.33 -10.67 7.50
C ASN A 195 29.78 -10.67 6.06
N MET A 196 28.47 -10.93 5.89
CA MET A 196 27.84 -10.98 4.58
C MET A 196 27.51 -9.59 4.01
N GLY A 197 27.59 -8.54 4.85
CA GLY A 197 27.27 -7.18 4.42
C GLY A 197 25.87 -7.06 3.81
N VAL A 198 25.75 -6.42 2.66
CA VAL A 198 24.48 -6.19 1.94
C VAL A 198 23.78 -7.52 1.54
N LYS A 199 24.56 -8.56 1.23
CA LYS A 199 24.02 -9.91 0.97
C LYS A 199 23.29 -10.47 2.18
N GLY A 200 23.83 -10.20 3.39
CA GLY A 200 23.21 -10.61 4.66
C GLY A 200 21.84 -9.97 4.86
N ALA A 201 21.72 -8.67 4.62
CA ALA A 201 20.46 -7.94 4.69
C ALA A 201 19.40 -8.50 3.71
N ALA A 202 19.79 -8.72 2.45
CA ALA A 202 18.90 -9.33 1.46
C ALA A 202 18.45 -10.74 1.87
N LEU A 203 19.37 -11.56 2.41
CA LEU A 203 19.06 -12.91 2.86
C LEU A 203 18.13 -12.90 4.08
N ALA A 204 18.34 -12.01 5.05
CA ALA A 204 17.46 -11.85 6.20
C ALA A 204 16.04 -11.46 5.77
N THR A 205 15.93 -10.54 4.83
CA THR A 205 14.65 -10.13 4.24
C THR A 205 13.92 -11.32 3.62
N ILE A 206 14.60 -12.13 2.81
CA ILE A 206 13.98 -13.30 2.16
C ILE A 206 13.59 -14.37 3.15
N ILE A 207 14.40 -14.65 4.16
CA ILE A 207 14.06 -15.63 5.21
C ILE A 207 12.82 -15.14 5.98
N GLY A 208 12.72 -13.85 6.28
CA GLY A 208 11.52 -13.23 6.86
C GLY A 208 10.28 -13.42 5.97
N GLN A 209 10.41 -13.15 4.66
CA GLN A 209 9.32 -13.34 3.70
C GLN A 209 8.94 -14.81 3.52
N TYR A 210 9.91 -15.72 3.54
CA TYR A 210 9.68 -17.17 3.52
C TYR A 210 8.84 -17.61 4.72
N ALA A 211 9.21 -17.19 5.93
CA ALA A 211 8.45 -17.50 7.13
C ALA A 211 7.01 -16.92 7.08
N SER A 212 6.86 -15.69 6.60
CA SER A 212 5.56 -15.08 6.35
C SER A 212 4.73 -15.86 5.34
N ALA A 213 5.34 -16.31 4.24
CA ALA A 213 4.67 -17.10 3.21
C ALA A 213 4.21 -18.46 3.75
N ILE A 214 5.05 -19.14 4.53
CA ILE A 214 4.66 -20.41 5.20
C ILE A 214 3.47 -20.17 6.14
N TRP A 215 3.50 -19.10 6.95
CA TRP A 215 2.40 -18.75 7.84
C TRP A 215 1.09 -18.54 7.10
N VAL A 216 1.13 -17.78 6.00
CA VAL A 216 -0.03 -17.54 5.11
C VAL A 216 -0.57 -18.85 4.54
N LEU A 217 0.31 -19.69 3.99
CA LEU A 217 -0.08 -20.97 3.40
C LEU A 217 -0.62 -21.94 4.45
N TYR A 218 0.03 -22.03 5.62
CA TYR A 218 -0.46 -22.84 6.74
C TYR A 218 -1.90 -22.44 7.13
N PHE A 219 -2.19 -21.14 7.19
CA PHE A 219 -3.55 -20.68 7.48
C PHE A 219 -4.52 -21.01 6.36
N LEU A 220 -4.20 -20.69 5.08
CA LEU A 220 -5.12 -20.85 3.94
C LEU A 220 -5.37 -22.32 3.54
N PHE A 221 -4.45 -23.22 3.83
CA PHE A 221 -4.68 -24.67 3.71
C PHE A 221 -5.35 -25.27 4.96
N GLY A 222 -5.28 -24.56 6.09
CA GLY A 222 -5.75 -25.02 7.38
C GLY A 222 -7.28 -25.06 7.52
N LYS A 223 -7.75 -25.75 8.56
CA LYS A 223 -9.19 -25.87 8.87
C LYS A 223 -9.80 -24.56 9.40
N GLN A 224 -8.99 -23.62 9.83
CA GLN A 224 -9.43 -22.33 10.40
C GLN A 224 -9.84 -21.31 9.33
N SER A 225 -9.33 -21.46 8.11
CA SER A 225 -9.68 -20.59 6.99
C SER A 225 -11.07 -20.90 6.47
N ILE A 226 -11.88 -19.85 6.26
CA ILE A 226 -13.22 -19.97 5.65
C ILE A 226 -13.09 -20.40 4.19
N LEU A 227 -12.19 -19.73 3.45
CA LEU A 227 -11.82 -20.06 2.06
C LEU A 227 -10.53 -20.87 2.07
N ARG A 228 -10.47 -21.91 1.27
CA ARG A 228 -9.30 -22.77 1.16
C ARG A 228 -8.78 -22.82 -0.27
N ILE A 229 -7.46 -22.90 -0.41
CA ILE A 229 -6.83 -23.17 -1.69
C ILE A 229 -7.20 -24.60 -2.11
N ARG A 230 -7.85 -24.74 -3.28
CA ARG A 230 -8.35 -26.02 -3.78
C ARG A 230 -7.55 -26.49 -4.98
N LYS A 231 -7.03 -27.71 -4.93
CA LYS A 231 -6.25 -28.32 -6.04
C LYS A 231 -7.00 -28.27 -7.38
N LYS A 232 -8.35 -28.44 -7.39
CA LYS A 232 -9.18 -28.43 -8.59
C LYS A 232 -9.17 -27.09 -9.34
N PHE A 233 -8.82 -25.98 -8.68
CA PHE A 233 -8.82 -24.64 -9.24
C PHE A 233 -7.42 -24.07 -9.52
N LEU A 234 -6.36 -24.87 -9.37
CA LEU A 234 -4.98 -24.43 -9.62
C LEU A 234 -4.71 -24.07 -11.10
N ARG A 235 -5.49 -24.62 -12.02
CA ARG A 235 -5.43 -24.18 -13.42
C ARG A 235 -6.17 -22.84 -13.55
N PRO A 236 -5.44 -21.74 -13.85
CA PRO A 236 -6.05 -20.42 -13.84
C PRO A 236 -7.02 -20.26 -15.02
N LYS A 237 -8.21 -19.71 -14.75
CA LYS A 237 -9.19 -19.34 -15.78
C LYS A 237 -8.95 -17.88 -16.19
N LEU A 238 -8.66 -17.65 -17.47
CA LEU A 238 -8.38 -16.32 -18.01
C LEU A 238 -9.46 -15.29 -17.65
N LYS A 239 -10.73 -15.67 -17.72
CA LYS A 239 -11.86 -14.78 -17.38
C LYS A 239 -11.78 -14.29 -15.94
N ILE A 240 -11.40 -15.15 -15.00
CA ILE A 240 -11.24 -14.78 -13.58
C ILE A 240 -10.01 -13.90 -13.42
N LEU A 241 -8.89 -14.26 -14.06
CA LEU A 241 -7.66 -13.45 -14.02
C LEU A 241 -7.89 -12.05 -14.57
N PHE A 242 -8.60 -11.90 -15.69
CA PHE A 242 -8.94 -10.58 -16.22
C PHE A 242 -9.77 -9.76 -15.25
N SER A 243 -10.73 -10.35 -14.54
CA SER A 243 -11.52 -9.65 -13.53
C SER A 243 -10.67 -9.20 -12.35
N ILE A 244 -9.75 -10.06 -11.88
CA ILE A 244 -8.81 -9.77 -10.80
C ILE A 244 -7.88 -8.62 -11.22
N MET A 245 -7.24 -8.76 -12.39
CA MET A 245 -6.32 -7.73 -12.90
C MET A 245 -7.02 -6.41 -13.17
N ALA A 246 -8.21 -6.42 -13.76
CA ALA A 246 -8.98 -5.20 -14.03
C ALA A 246 -9.23 -4.39 -12.76
N LEU A 247 -9.51 -5.04 -11.62
CA LEU A 247 -9.71 -4.35 -10.34
C LEU A 247 -8.37 -3.96 -9.71
N GLY A 248 -7.36 -4.81 -9.82
CA GLY A 248 -6.04 -4.60 -9.23
C GLY A 248 -5.15 -3.60 -9.97
N VAL A 249 -5.45 -3.27 -11.25
CA VAL A 249 -4.66 -2.29 -12.02
C VAL A 249 -4.68 -0.92 -11.36
N SER A 250 -5.77 -0.51 -10.71
CA SER A 250 -5.85 0.78 -10.03
C SER A 250 -4.81 0.91 -8.90
N PRO A 251 -4.76 0.04 -7.87
CA PRO A 251 -3.72 0.10 -6.85
C PRO A 251 -2.32 -0.17 -7.41
N PHE A 252 -2.19 -1.00 -8.44
CA PHE A 252 -0.91 -1.22 -9.13
C PHE A 252 -0.35 0.07 -9.73
N ILE A 253 -1.16 0.82 -10.50
CA ILE A 253 -0.75 2.09 -11.10
C ILE A 253 -0.39 3.10 -10.01
N MET A 254 -1.20 3.20 -8.95
CA MET A 254 -0.91 4.12 -7.84
C MET A 254 0.46 3.84 -7.22
N GLN A 255 0.82 2.58 -7.05
CA GLN A 255 2.11 2.18 -6.46
C GLN A 255 3.26 2.27 -7.47
N ALA A 256 3.07 1.81 -8.70
CA ALA A 256 4.11 1.81 -9.71
C ALA A 256 4.50 3.23 -10.17
N THR A 257 3.54 4.17 -10.20
CA THR A 257 3.81 5.56 -10.59
C THR A 257 4.45 6.39 -9.48
N GLU A 258 4.46 5.92 -8.22
CA GLU A 258 5.02 6.67 -7.10
C GLU A 258 6.50 7.04 -7.32
N SER A 259 7.30 6.09 -7.77
CA SER A 259 8.72 6.33 -8.06
C SER A 259 8.92 7.38 -9.15
N LEU A 260 8.09 7.38 -10.21
CA LEU A 260 8.16 8.37 -11.28
C LEU A 260 7.80 9.78 -10.77
N VAL A 261 6.80 9.87 -9.91
CA VAL A 261 6.41 11.14 -9.27
C VAL A 261 7.56 11.68 -8.41
N ILE A 262 8.15 10.84 -7.56
CA ILE A 262 9.28 11.24 -6.69
C ILE A 262 10.46 11.73 -7.52
N ILE A 263 10.85 11.02 -8.57
CA ILE A 263 11.93 11.42 -9.46
C ILE A 263 11.63 12.76 -10.13
N SER A 264 10.43 12.92 -10.69
CA SER A 264 10.02 14.15 -11.36
C SER A 264 9.99 15.34 -10.40
N MET A 265 9.47 15.12 -9.18
CA MET A 265 9.42 16.12 -8.12
C MET A 265 10.83 16.53 -7.71
N ASN A 266 11.71 15.57 -7.39
CA ASN A 266 13.09 15.84 -6.95
C ASN A 266 13.90 16.57 -8.03
N ASN A 267 13.78 16.19 -9.31
CA ASN A 267 14.48 16.88 -10.41
C ASN A 267 14.06 18.35 -10.51
N ASN A 268 12.78 18.67 -10.39
CA ASN A 268 12.30 20.04 -10.44
C ASN A 268 12.64 20.82 -9.15
N LEU A 269 12.59 20.18 -7.99
CA LEU A 269 13.01 20.78 -6.72
C LEU A 269 14.50 21.10 -6.73
N LEU A 270 15.35 20.19 -7.22
CA LEU A 270 16.78 20.42 -7.37
C LEU A 270 17.06 21.61 -8.31
N LYS A 271 16.37 21.65 -9.45
CA LYS A 271 16.52 22.72 -10.46
C LYS A 271 16.16 24.10 -9.94
N TYR A 272 15.12 24.23 -9.12
CA TYR A 272 14.56 25.53 -8.71
C TYR A 272 14.84 25.90 -7.25
N GLY A 273 15.24 24.95 -6.41
CA GLY A 273 15.48 25.17 -4.99
C GLY A 273 16.76 24.56 -4.42
N GLY A 274 17.51 23.85 -5.27
CA GLY A 274 18.79 23.22 -4.88
C GLY A 274 18.61 22.06 -3.89
N ASP A 275 19.72 21.64 -3.30
CA ASP A 275 19.78 20.48 -2.38
C ASP A 275 18.90 20.65 -1.14
N LEU A 276 18.74 21.89 -0.65
CA LEU A 276 17.87 22.17 0.50
C LEU A 276 16.40 21.85 0.20
N ALA A 277 15.92 22.11 -1.02
CA ALA A 277 14.55 21.77 -1.41
C ALA A 277 14.33 20.26 -1.55
N VAL A 278 15.34 19.52 -2.04
CA VAL A 278 15.33 18.06 -2.08
C VAL A 278 15.34 17.47 -0.67
N GLY A 279 16.16 18.04 0.23
CA GLY A 279 16.18 17.68 1.65
C GLY A 279 14.82 17.92 2.33
N ALA A 280 14.18 19.06 2.06
CA ALA A 280 12.83 19.36 2.53
C ALA A 280 11.81 18.32 2.01
N MET A 281 11.90 17.93 0.73
CA MET A 281 11.01 16.91 0.15
C MET A 281 11.18 15.54 0.82
N THR A 282 12.39 15.18 1.19
CA THR A 282 12.66 13.92 1.92
C THR A 282 11.93 13.90 3.27
N ILE A 283 11.96 15.02 4.01
CA ILE A 283 11.22 15.17 5.26
C ILE A 283 9.70 15.10 4.99
N MET A 284 9.21 15.85 4.00
CA MET A 284 7.79 15.85 3.63
C MET A 284 7.30 14.46 3.21
N SER A 285 8.09 13.71 2.45
CA SER A 285 7.77 12.33 2.07
C SER A 285 7.64 11.41 3.29
N SER A 286 8.50 11.59 4.29
CA SER A 286 8.41 10.84 5.55
C SER A 286 7.16 11.21 6.35
N VAL A 287 6.80 12.49 6.40
CA VAL A 287 5.55 12.96 7.01
C VAL A 287 4.34 12.39 6.27
N MET A 288 4.37 12.35 4.92
CA MET A 288 3.30 11.77 4.11
C MET A 288 3.08 10.29 4.43
N GLN A 289 4.15 9.51 4.66
CA GLN A 289 4.01 8.11 5.08
C GLN A 289 3.29 7.98 6.42
N ILE A 290 3.57 8.85 7.40
CA ILE A 290 2.87 8.86 8.70
C ILE A 290 1.36 9.07 8.51
N ILE A 291 0.95 9.84 7.50
CA ILE A 291 -0.47 10.08 7.19
C ILE A 291 -1.07 8.91 6.41
N LEU A 292 -0.36 8.39 5.43
CA LEU A 292 -0.87 7.33 4.55
C LEU A 292 -1.10 6.00 5.27
N LEU A 293 -0.19 5.60 6.19
CA LEU A 293 -0.24 4.28 6.82
C LEU A 293 -1.52 4.02 7.61
N PRO A 294 -1.99 4.92 8.51
CA PRO A 294 -3.26 4.73 9.20
C PRO A 294 -4.46 4.71 8.25
N LEU A 295 -4.46 5.56 7.20
CA LEU A 295 -5.53 5.57 6.19
C LEU A 295 -5.59 4.26 5.40
N MET A 296 -4.43 3.71 5.02
CA MET A 296 -4.37 2.41 4.35
C MET A 296 -4.85 1.28 5.25
N GLY A 297 -4.44 1.27 6.52
CA GLY A 297 -4.91 0.28 7.49
C GLY A 297 -6.41 0.37 7.75
N LEU A 298 -6.95 1.60 7.87
CA LEU A 298 -8.39 1.83 8.01
C LEU A 298 -9.16 1.33 6.78
N SER A 299 -8.66 1.62 5.59
CA SER A 299 -9.24 1.17 4.32
C SER A 299 -9.22 -0.35 4.18
N GLN A 300 -8.09 -1.00 4.52
CA GLN A 300 -7.96 -2.46 4.53
C GLN A 300 -8.93 -3.12 5.52
N GLY A 301 -9.20 -2.47 6.66
CA GLY A 301 -10.20 -2.95 7.62
C GLY A 301 -11.64 -2.79 7.15
N ALA A 302 -11.94 -1.73 6.41
CA ALA A 302 -13.29 -1.45 5.88
C ALA A 302 -13.63 -2.32 4.65
N GLN A 303 -12.64 -2.64 3.82
CA GLN A 303 -12.82 -3.34 2.55
C GLN A 303 -13.59 -4.67 2.69
N PRO A 304 -13.24 -5.62 3.56
CA PRO A 304 -13.99 -6.87 3.69
C PRO A 304 -15.43 -6.67 4.17
N ILE A 305 -15.68 -5.65 5.02
CA ILE A 305 -17.02 -5.33 5.50
C ILE A 305 -17.89 -4.85 4.32
N ILE A 306 -17.38 -3.91 3.52
CA ILE A 306 -18.10 -3.35 2.38
C ILE A 306 -18.34 -4.43 1.32
N SER A 307 -17.30 -5.15 0.90
CA SER A 307 -17.36 -6.15 -0.17
C SER A 307 -18.31 -7.31 0.18
N TYR A 308 -18.19 -7.85 1.38
CA TYR A 308 -19.07 -8.94 1.85
C TYR A 308 -20.55 -8.52 1.90
N ASN A 309 -20.83 -7.36 2.52
CA ASN A 309 -22.21 -6.91 2.66
C ASN A 309 -22.81 -6.46 1.33
N TYR A 310 -22.00 -5.99 0.39
CA TYR A 310 -22.44 -5.71 -0.99
C TYR A 310 -22.85 -7.00 -1.69
N GLY A 311 -22.05 -8.06 -1.62
CA GLY A 311 -22.40 -9.37 -2.17
C GLY A 311 -23.62 -10.01 -1.50
N ALA A 312 -23.84 -9.72 -0.20
CA ALA A 312 -25.01 -10.19 0.55
C ALA A 312 -26.27 -9.33 0.33
N ASN A 313 -26.24 -8.33 -0.55
CA ASN A 313 -27.29 -7.34 -0.79
C ASN A 313 -27.72 -6.53 0.46
N LYS A 314 -26.86 -6.46 1.49
CA LYS A 314 -27.12 -5.70 2.72
C LYS A 314 -26.68 -4.25 2.57
N VAL A 315 -27.39 -3.50 1.74
CA VAL A 315 -26.99 -2.14 1.32
C VAL A 315 -26.90 -1.16 2.50
N TYR A 316 -27.79 -1.27 3.49
CA TYR A 316 -27.69 -0.48 4.72
C TYR A 316 -26.34 -0.63 5.42
N ARG A 317 -25.83 -1.87 5.52
CA ARG A 317 -24.54 -2.15 6.15
C ARG A 317 -23.36 -1.59 5.33
N VAL A 318 -23.47 -1.64 4.00
CA VAL A 318 -22.50 -1.01 3.08
C VAL A 318 -22.44 0.50 3.31
N LYS A 319 -23.60 1.18 3.33
CA LYS A 319 -23.72 2.62 3.61
C LYS A 319 -23.14 2.99 4.97
N LYS A 320 -23.45 2.20 6.01
CA LYS A 320 -22.94 2.44 7.36
C LYS A 320 -21.42 2.24 7.45
N ALA A 321 -20.87 1.22 6.80
CA ALA A 321 -19.44 0.98 6.74
C ALA A 321 -18.71 2.10 5.99
N PHE A 322 -19.22 2.53 4.83
CA PHE A 322 -18.70 3.68 4.10
C PHE A 322 -18.74 4.96 4.92
N LYS A 323 -19.88 5.26 5.57
CA LYS A 323 -20.03 6.46 6.42
C LYS A 323 -18.99 6.47 7.55
N LEU A 324 -18.79 5.34 8.22
CA LEU A 324 -17.78 5.24 9.28
C LEU A 324 -16.35 5.38 8.73
N LEU A 325 -16.04 4.75 7.59
CA LEU A 325 -14.75 4.91 6.93
C LEU A 325 -14.50 6.38 6.56
N LEU A 326 -15.49 7.05 5.93
CA LEU A 326 -15.40 8.45 5.54
C LEU A 326 -15.17 9.36 6.75
N ILE A 327 -16.00 9.22 7.79
CA ILE A 327 -15.88 10.04 9.01
C ILE A 327 -14.53 9.83 9.68
N SER A 328 -14.10 8.58 9.87
CA SER A 328 -12.82 8.28 10.53
C SER A 328 -11.63 8.80 9.71
N SER A 329 -11.67 8.65 8.38
CA SER A 329 -10.63 9.19 7.49
C SER A 329 -10.60 10.71 7.51
N MET A 330 -11.77 11.37 7.47
CA MET A 330 -11.86 12.83 7.53
C MET A 330 -11.40 13.40 8.86
N ILE A 331 -11.79 12.79 9.99
CA ILE A 331 -11.31 13.21 11.32
C ILE A 331 -9.79 13.11 11.38
N PHE A 332 -9.22 11.98 10.94
CA PHE A 332 -7.79 11.77 10.96
C PHE A 332 -7.05 12.79 10.08
N THR A 333 -7.48 12.97 8.82
CA THR A 333 -6.84 13.93 7.91
C THR A 333 -7.02 15.38 8.35
N THR A 334 -8.15 15.74 8.99
CA THR A 334 -8.36 17.07 9.55
C THR A 334 -7.41 17.34 10.73
N ILE A 335 -7.23 16.38 11.62
CA ILE A 335 -6.28 16.48 12.74
C ILE A 335 -4.86 16.65 12.19
N MET A 336 -4.43 15.81 11.24
CA MET A 336 -3.10 15.89 10.66
C MET A 336 -2.89 17.17 9.88
N TRP A 337 -3.87 17.61 9.08
CA TRP A 337 -3.83 18.88 8.38
C TRP A 337 -3.68 20.07 9.35
N SER A 338 -4.50 20.10 10.41
CA SER A 338 -4.43 21.16 11.42
C SER A 338 -3.06 21.19 12.11
N ALA A 339 -2.53 20.00 12.47
CA ALA A 339 -1.21 19.90 13.10
C ALA A 339 -0.09 20.40 12.15
N LEU A 340 -0.12 20.04 10.87
CA LEU A 340 0.86 20.45 9.87
C LEU A 340 0.78 21.94 9.54
N MET A 341 -0.44 22.53 9.51
CA MET A 341 -0.61 23.96 9.25
C MET A 341 -0.19 24.81 10.45
N MET A 342 -0.51 24.37 11.68
CA MET A 342 -0.25 25.14 12.89
C MET A 342 1.17 24.93 13.43
N LEU A 343 1.70 23.70 13.36
CA LEU A 343 2.94 23.29 14.02
C LEU A 343 3.93 22.60 13.05
N PRO A 344 4.23 23.15 11.86
CA PRO A 344 5.11 22.47 10.87
C PRO A 344 6.51 22.23 11.43
N GLU A 345 7.04 23.16 12.24
CA GLU A 345 8.36 23.03 12.83
C GLU A 345 8.53 21.82 13.75
N VAL A 346 7.46 21.38 14.43
CA VAL A 346 7.50 20.17 15.26
C VAL A 346 7.81 18.95 14.41
N PHE A 347 7.17 18.84 13.25
CA PHE A 347 7.42 17.73 12.31
C PHE A 347 8.83 17.79 11.73
N VAL A 348 9.33 18.99 11.42
CA VAL A 348 10.72 19.14 10.91
C VAL A 348 11.74 18.77 11.99
N LYS A 349 11.55 19.19 13.24
CA LYS A 349 12.45 18.88 14.36
C LYS A 349 12.59 17.39 14.66
N ILE A 350 11.57 16.59 14.36
CA ILE A 350 11.65 15.12 14.49
C ILE A 350 12.76 14.54 13.59
N PHE A 351 12.98 15.14 12.42
CA PHE A 351 13.93 14.63 11.43
C PHE A 351 15.26 15.39 11.43
N ASN A 352 15.22 16.70 11.66
CA ASN A 352 16.43 17.53 11.67
C ASN A 352 16.25 18.76 12.56
N SER A 353 17.03 18.83 13.64
CA SER A 353 17.02 19.96 14.58
C SER A 353 18.17 20.95 14.37
N ASN A 354 19.18 20.61 13.53
CA ASN A 354 20.47 21.29 13.54
C ASN A 354 20.73 22.25 12.36
N HIS A 355 19.83 22.28 11.36
CA HIS A 355 19.98 23.15 10.17
C HIS A 355 18.85 24.20 10.08
N PRO A 356 19.09 25.45 10.51
CA PRO A 356 18.05 26.50 10.52
C PRO A 356 17.46 26.78 9.13
N GLN A 357 18.29 26.80 8.08
CA GLN A 357 17.83 27.06 6.72
C GLN A 357 16.93 25.93 6.20
N LEU A 358 17.25 24.65 6.49
CA LEU A 358 16.41 23.51 6.13
C LEU A 358 15.10 23.54 6.90
N MET A 359 15.13 23.96 8.17
CA MET A 359 13.92 24.12 9.00
C MET A 359 13.01 25.17 8.38
N GLU A 360 13.53 26.34 8.02
CA GLU A 360 12.76 27.43 7.43
C GLU A 360 12.10 26.99 6.11
N ILE A 361 12.90 26.48 5.17
CA ILE A 361 12.38 26.05 3.85
C ILE A 361 11.35 24.92 3.99
N THR A 362 11.59 23.94 4.86
CA THR A 362 10.68 22.82 5.07
C THR A 362 9.39 23.25 5.73
N SER A 363 9.44 24.16 6.70
CA SER A 363 8.25 24.61 7.45
C SER A 363 7.23 25.32 6.56
N TRP A 364 7.67 26.21 5.67
CA TRP A 364 6.73 26.83 4.73
C TRP A 364 6.33 25.89 3.60
N SER A 365 7.24 25.00 3.17
CA SER A 365 6.95 23.97 2.15
C SER A 365 5.86 23.00 2.60
N ILE A 366 5.88 22.57 3.88
CA ILE A 366 4.85 21.73 4.49
C ILE A 366 3.47 22.38 4.35
N ARG A 367 3.34 23.67 4.65
CA ARG A 367 2.05 24.37 4.56
C ARG A 367 1.49 24.39 3.14
N ILE A 368 2.35 24.49 2.15
CA ILE A 368 1.95 24.47 0.73
C ILE A 368 1.62 23.04 0.28
N TYR A 369 2.57 22.13 0.45
CA TYR A 369 2.49 20.75 -0.06
C TYR A 369 1.30 19.97 0.52
N PHE A 370 1.02 20.14 1.81
CA PHE A 370 -0.05 19.46 2.51
C PHE A 370 -1.38 20.21 2.55
N ALA A 371 -1.52 21.32 1.82
CA ALA A 371 -2.77 22.08 1.81
C ALA A 371 -3.97 21.24 1.33
N GLY A 372 -3.78 20.31 0.38
CA GLY A 372 -4.80 19.42 -0.16
C GLY A 372 -5.20 18.25 0.74
N ILE A 373 -4.43 17.93 1.77
CA ILE A 373 -4.62 16.73 2.61
C ILE A 373 -5.95 16.73 3.37
N LEU A 374 -6.53 17.89 3.61
CA LEU A 374 -7.85 17.99 4.24
C LEU A 374 -8.91 17.16 3.48
N LEU A 375 -8.91 17.20 2.15
CA LEU A 375 -9.85 16.47 1.31
C LEU A 375 -9.40 15.04 1.00
N PHE A 376 -8.13 14.72 1.27
CA PHE A 376 -7.53 13.43 0.94
C PHE A 376 -8.23 12.25 1.65
N GLY A 377 -8.70 12.46 2.89
CA GLY A 377 -9.48 11.46 3.63
C GLY A 377 -10.75 11.03 2.91
N ALA A 378 -11.48 11.99 2.31
CA ALA A 378 -12.66 11.69 1.52
C ALA A 378 -12.31 10.97 0.21
N GLN A 379 -11.24 11.40 -0.46
CA GLN A 379 -10.74 10.75 -1.67
C GLN A 379 -10.41 9.28 -1.41
N VAL A 380 -9.62 8.99 -0.37
CA VAL A 380 -9.22 7.62 0.00
C VAL A 380 -10.45 6.77 0.34
N ALA A 381 -11.39 7.29 1.14
CA ALA A 381 -12.60 6.56 1.52
C ALA A 381 -13.46 6.20 0.30
N CYS A 382 -13.68 7.14 -0.63
CA CYS A 382 -14.45 6.90 -1.84
C CYS A 382 -13.73 5.93 -2.80
N GLN A 383 -12.43 6.14 -3.04
CA GLN A 383 -11.60 5.31 -3.93
C GLN A 383 -11.56 3.86 -3.45
N GLN A 384 -11.32 3.63 -2.15
CA GLN A 384 -11.29 2.30 -1.55
C GLN A 384 -12.67 1.63 -1.55
N THR A 385 -13.73 2.43 -1.42
CA THR A 385 -15.09 1.90 -1.54
C THR A 385 -15.40 1.45 -2.96
N PHE A 386 -14.99 2.19 -3.99
CA PHE A 386 -15.11 1.72 -5.38
C PHE A 386 -14.38 0.40 -5.60
N LEU A 387 -13.17 0.26 -5.05
CA LEU A 387 -12.41 -0.99 -5.13
C LEU A 387 -13.16 -2.14 -4.42
N ALA A 388 -13.66 -1.88 -3.21
CA ALA A 388 -14.42 -2.84 -2.42
C ALA A 388 -15.74 -3.28 -3.07
N LEU A 389 -16.38 -2.41 -3.85
CA LEU A 389 -17.59 -2.68 -4.63
C LEU A 389 -17.31 -3.31 -6.00
N GLY A 390 -16.05 -3.61 -6.33
CA GLY A 390 -15.67 -4.21 -7.61
C GLY A 390 -15.76 -3.24 -8.81
N GLN A 391 -15.79 -1.92 -8.59
CA GLN A 391 -15.92 -0.91 -9.63
C GLN A 391 -14.57 -0.59 -10.31
N ALA A 392 -14.02 -1.57 -11.03
CA ALA A 392 -12.68 -1.53 -11.61
C ALA A 392 -12.46 -0.32 -12.53
N LYS A 393 -13.38 -0.03 -13.45
CA LYS A 393 -13.25 1.05 -14.43
C LYS A 393 -13.19 2.43 -13.77
N ILE A 394 -14.08 2.68 -12.82
CA ILE A 394 -14.14 3.97 -12.11
C ILE A 394 -12.88 4.15 -11.27
N SER A 395 -12.50 3.12 -10.52
CA SER A 395 -11.29 3.14 -9.69
C SER A 395 -10.03 3.42 -10.51
N LEU A 396 -9.89 2.79 -11.69
CA LEU A 396 -8.77 3.00 -12.60
C LEU A 396 -8.72 4.42 -13.16
N ILE A 397 -9.86 4.93 -13.66
CA ILE A 397 -9.93 6.28 -14.23
C ILE A 397 -9.54 7.34 -13.19
N LEU A 398 -10.03 7.20 -11.95
CA LEU A 398 -9.71 8.14 -10.87
C LEU A 398 -8.23 8.04 -10.43
N ALA A 399 -7.64 6.84 -10.42
CA ALA A 399 -6.22 6.67 -10.14
C ALA A 399 -5.33 7.32 -11.20
N LEU A 400 -5.64 7.10 -12.49
CA LEU A 400 -4.95 7.73 -13.62
C LEU A 400 -5.13 9.25 -13.61
N LEU A 401 -6.34 9.73 -13.34
CA LEU A 401 -6.62 11.16 -13.26
C LEU A 401 -5.68 11.85 -12.26
N ARG A 402 -5.59 11.33 -11.04
CA ARG A 402 -4.75 11.94 -9.99
C ARG A 402 -3.27 11.93 -10.35
N LYS A 403 -2.71 10.76 -10.66
CA LYS A 403 -1.25 10.58 -10.77
C LYS A 403 -0.71 10.99 -12.14
N VAL A 404 -1.38 10.58 -13.22
CA VAL A 404 -0.87 10.73 -14.58
C VAL A 404 -1.39 12.00 -15.24
N VAL A 405 -2.69 12.29 -15.11
CA VAL A 405 -3.31 13.41 -15.83
C VAL A 405 -3.14 14.74 -15.09
N LEU A 406 -3.15 14.74 -13.76
CA LEU A 406 -3.05 15.97 -12.97
C LEU A 406 -1.63 16.16 -12.42
N LEU A 407 -1.16 15.25 -11.54
CA LEU A 407 0.07 15.47 -10.79
C LEU A 407 1.30 15.60 -11.69
N MET A 408 1.52 14.63 -12.59
CA MET A 408 2.69 14.67 -13.47
C MET A 408 2.77 15.94 -14.33
N PRO A 409 1.71 16.38 -15.05
CA PRO A 409 1.75 17.64 -15.78
C PRO A 409 1.93 18.85 -14.85
N PHE A 410 1.29 18.88 -13.68
CA PHE A 410 1.39 20.03 -12.77
C PHE A 410 2.80 20.25 -12.24
N ILE A 411 3.57 19.17 -11.98
CA ILE A 411 4.99 19.26 -11.57
C ILE A 411 5.82 20.07 -12.58
N TYR A 412 5.50 19.99 -13.87
CA TYR A 412 6.25 20.69 -14.93
C TYR A 412 5.61 22.03 -15.33
N MET A 413 4.26 22.14 -15.31
CA MET A 413 3.56 23.31 -15.81
C MET A 413 3.47 24.43 -14.77
N LEU A 414 3.17 24.11 -13.50
CA LEU A 414 2.97 25.16 -12.48
C LEU A 414 4.24 25.99 -12.21
N PRO A 415 5.46 25.45 -12.23
CA PRO A 415 6.66 26.28 -12.14
C PRO A 415 6.82 27.31 -13.26
N MET A 416 6.14 27.13 -14.39
CA MET A 416 6.16 28.10 -15.51
C MET A 416 5.21 29.26 -15.27
N VAL A 417 4.16 29.06 -14.47
CA VAL A 417 3.10 30.04 -14.21
C VAL A 417 3.38 30.87 -12.95
N PHE A 418 4.02 30.28 -11.94
CA PHE A 418 4.32 30.95 -10.69
C PHE A 418 5.62 31.75 -10.76
N GLU A 419 5.64 32.98 -10.25
CA GLU A 419 6.86 33.79 -10.13
C GLU A 419 7.93 33.05 -9.32
N ASN A 420 7.55 32.50 -8.17
CA ASN A 420 8.42 31.62 -7.40
C ASN A 420 8.25 30.18 -7.90
N LYS A 421 9.20 29.75 -8.74
CA LYS A 421 9.18 28.44 -9.39
C LYS A 421 9.18 27.27 -8.41
N LEU A 422 9.90 27.41 -7.28
CA LEU A 422 9.91 26.39 -6.21
C LEU A 422 8.51 26.21 -5.58
N LYS A 423 7.82 27.31 -5.31
CA LYS A 423 6.42 27.23 -4.84
C LYS A 423 5.53 26.58 -5.90
N GLY A 424 5.76 26.87 -7.18
CA GLY A 424 5.02 26.23 -8.29
C GLY A 424 5.17 24.70 -8.28
N VAL A 425 6.38 24.18 -8.08
CA VAL A 425 6.60 22.71 -7.95
C VAL A 425 5.82 22.15 -6.78
N LEU A 426 5.89 22.77 -5.60
CA LEU A 426 5.22 22.29 -4.39
C LEU A 426 3.68 22.37 -4.48
N MET A 427 3.15 23.34 -5.23
CA MET A 427 1.71 23.49 -5.47
C MET A 427 1.14 22.37 -6.35
N ALA A 428 1.96 21.60 -7.06
CA ALA A 428 1.50 20.51 -7.92
C ALA A 428 0.69 19.46 -7.15
N GLU A 429 1.15 19.07 -5.96
CA GLU A 429 0.46 18.07 -5.12
C GLU A 429 -0.91 18.56 -4.63
N PRO A 430 -1.04 19.72 -3.94
CA PRO A 430 -2.35 20.16 -3.45
C PRO A 430 -3.35 20.45 -4.58
N PHE A 431 -2.91 20.99 -5.73
CA PHE A 431 -3.82 21.17 -6.87
C PHE A 431 -4.32 19.83 -7.41
N ALA A 432 -3.42 18.86 -7.59
CA ALA A 432 -3.80 17.53 -8.05
C ALA A 432 -4.74 16.85 -7.03
N ASP A 433 -4.43 16.94 -5.74
CA ASP A 433 -5.22 16.33 -4.68
C ASP A 433 -6.63 16.91 -4.57
N ILE A 434 -6.77 18.24 -4.62
CA ILE A 434 -8.07 18.92 -4.54
C ILE A 434 -8.94 18.52 -5.73
N ILE A 435 -8.42 18.60 -6.96
CA ILE A 435 -9.17 18.26 -8.16
C ILE A 435 -9.52 16.76 -8.16
N ALA A 436 -8.58 15.89 -7.81
CA ALA A 436 -8.83 14.45 -7.73
C ALA A 436 -9.84 14.10 -6.64
N ALA A 437 -9.76 14.74 -5.47
CA ALA A 437 -10.70 14.53 -4.38
C ALA A 437 -12.14 14.96 -4.80
N LEU A 438 -12.29 16.16 -5.36
CA LEU A 438 -13.58 16.65 -5.85
C LEU A 438 -14.16 15.73 -6.93
N SER A 439 -13.33 15.32 -7.89
CA SER A 439 -13.74 14.39 -8.95
C SER A 439 -14.16 13.02 -8.37
N THR A 440 -13.39 12.48 -7.43
CA THR A 440 -13.68 11.19 -6.80
C THR A 440 -14.96 11.23 -5.97
N VAL A 441 -15.14 12.29 -5.15
CA VAL A 441 -16.33 12.48 -4.32
C VAL A 441 -17.57 12.68 -5.20
N THR A 442 -17.47 13.47 -6.27
CA THR A 442 -18.57 13.69 -7.21
C THR A 442 -18.98 12.39 -7.91
N CYS A 443 -18.00 11.64 -8.46
CA CYS A 443 -18.27 10.33 -9.05
C CYS A 443 -18.91 9.37 -8.04
N PHE A 444 -18.44 9.39 -6.81
CA PHE A 444 -19.00 8.53 -5.77
C PHE A 444 -20.42 8.96 -5.37
N ALA A 445 -20.70 10.24 -5.26
CA ALA A 445 -22.04 10.75 -4.95
C ALA A 445 -23.06 10.38 -6.05
N ILE A 446 -22.66 10.44 -7.32
CA ILE A 446 -23.50 10.00 -8.46
C ILE A 446 -23.74 8.48 -8.37
N PHE A 447 -22.67 7.71 -8.16
CA PHE A 447 -22.76 6.25 -7.99
C PHE A 447 -23.65 5.86 -6.79
N TYR A 448 -23.46 6.53 -5.66
CA TYR A 448 -24.23 6.31 -4.43
C TYR A 448 -25.74 6.53 -4.67
N LYS A 449 -26.11 7.67 -5.31
CA LYS A 449 -27.50 7.95 -5.65
C LYS A 449 -28.10 6.91 -6.61
N LYS A 450 -27.32 6.45 -7.59
CA LYS A 450 -27.82 5.53 -8.62
C LYS A 450 -27.96 4.07 -8.12
N HIS A 451 -26.99 3.59 -7.33
CA HIS A 451 -26.87 2.17 -6.99
C HIS A 451 -27.10 1.84 -5.53
N LEU A 452 -26.89 2.78 -4.61
CA LEU A 452 -27.03 2.55 -3.18
C LEU A 452 -28.25 3.25 -2.57
N SER A 453 -28.87 4.23 -3.24
CA SER A 453 -30.01 4.97 -2.70
C SER A 453 -31.35 4.23 -2.87
N LYS A 454 -31.53 3.45 -3.93
CA LYS A 454 -32.81 2.81 -4.29
C LYS A 454 -33.31 1.72 -3.34
N SER A 455 -32.49 1.23 -2.42
CA SER A 455 -32.86 0.14 -1.50
C SER A 455 -33.35 0.61 -0.13
N LEU A 456 -33.68 1.91 0.05
CA LEU A 456 -34.16 2.39 1.35
C LEU A 456 -35.53 1.79 1.74
N GLU A 457 -36.40 1.47 0.77
CA GLU A 457 -37.69 0.82 1.01
C GLU A 457 -37.56 -0.68 1.36
N GLU A 458 -36.53 -1.34 0.82
CA GLU A 458 -36.24 -2.74 1.15
C GLU A 458 -35.52 -2.87 2.50
N ASP A 459 -34.63 -1.92 2.83
CA ASP A 459 -33.91 -1.88 4.11
C ASP A 459 -34.85 -1.66 5.31
N LEU A 460 -35.97 -0.93 5.12
CA LEU A 460 -36.98 -0.72 6.16
C LEU A 460 -37.80 -2.00 6.44
N LYS A 461 -37.93 -2.90 5.46
CA LYS A 461 -38.64 -4.20 5.64
C LYS A 461 -37.79 -5.24 6.36
N GLU A 462 -36.45 -5.08 6.43
CA GLU A 462 -35.54 -5.96 7.20
C GLU A 462 -35.38 -5.52 8.68
N ILE A 463 -35.81 -4.29 9.02
CA ILE A 463 -35.71 -3.75 10.39
C ILE A 463 -37.01 -3.97 11.21
N TYR A 464 -38.12 -4.20 10.53
CA TYR A 464 -39.42 -4.52 11.11
C TYR A 464 -39.85 -5.94 10.71
#